data_1e86f7c73ea01d805c45e4f18edf11b5
#
_entry.id   1e86f7c73ea01d805c45e4f18edf11b5
#
_cell.length_a   1.000
_cell.length_b   1.000
_cell.length_c   1.000
_cell.angle_alpha   90.00
_cell.angle_beta   90.00
_cell.angle_gamma   90.00
#
_symmetry.space_group_name_H-M   'P 1'
#
loop_
_entity.id
_entity.type
_entity.pdbx_description
1 polymer ?
#
loop_
_entity_poly.entity_id
_entity_poly.type
_entity_poly.pdbx_seq_one_letter_code
_entity_poly.pdbx_strand_id
1 'polypeptide(L)'
;MSQESVDLLLRGYRAFVAGDLAAIERLLDPDVEWVGSGEEAVLVSRDRVLDVLRERVAEQYHVTVDRAVGIGDRVVVSMRFSRVEADPTDDRPLQSRRSYLLGRYAAVVHTRDGRVVRVEEHPHLASALEAVGLEDENP
;
A
#
# COMPACT_ATOMS: atom_id res chain seq x y z
N MET A 1 16.04 6.82 8.68
CA MET A 1 15.26 7.35 9.80
C MET A 1 13.78 7.08 9.61
N SER A 2 13.06 6.83 10.71
CA SER A 2 11.65 6.36 10.64
C SER A 2 10.73 7.31 9.89
N GLN A 3 10.89 8.62 10.07
CA GLN A 3 10.02 9.60 9.41
C GLN A 3 10.23 9.62 7.91
N GLU A 4 11.46 9.46 7.45
CA GLU A 4 11.73 9.38 6.01
C GLU A 4 11.08 8.18 5.36
N SER A 5 11.09 7.03 6.05
CA SER A 5 10.43 5.82 5.55
C SER A 5 8.91 5.98 5.51
N VAL A 6 8.31 6.62 6.52
CA VAL A 6 6.89 6.92 6.53
C VAL A 6 6.53 7.86 5.38
N ASP A 7 7.29 8.92 5.18
CA ASP A 7 7.04 9.88 4.12
C ASP A 7 7.16 9.24 2.73
N LEU A 8 8.14 8.36 2.55
CA LEU A 8 8.32 7.60 1.32
C LEU A 8 7.08 6.76 1.01
N LEU A 9 6.59 6.02 2.01
CA LEU A 9 5.42 5.18 1.88
C LEU A 9 4.18 5.99 1.54
N LEU A 10 3.95 7.10 2.24
CA LEU A 10 2.78 7.95 2.01
C LEU A 10 2.80 8.57 0.60
N ARG A 11 3.98 8.91 0.09
CA ARG A 11 4.10 9.36 -1.31
C ARG A 11 3.68 8.27 -2.29
N GLY A 12 4.05 7.03 -2.01
CA GLY A 12 3.66 5.89 -2.83
C GLY A 12 2.15 5.69 -2.87
N TYR A 13 1.48 5.76 -1.73
CA TYR A 13 0.03 5.61 -1.69
C TYR A 13 -0.70 6.79 -2.36
N ARG A 14 -0.20 8.01 -2.19
CA ARG A 14 -0.77 9.17 -2.90
C ARG A 14 -0.61 9.03 -4.42
N ALA A 15 0.54 8.54 -4.87
CA ALA A 15 0.75 8.28 -6.29
C ALA A 15 -0.21 7.21 -6.82
N PHE A 16 -0.46 6.17 -6.05
CA PHE A 16 -1.42 5.13 -6.41
C PHE A 16 -2.82 5.71 -6.59
N VAL A 17 -3.29 6.50 -5.64
CA VAL A 17 -4.62 7.13 -5.70
C VAL A 17 -4.72 8.07 -6.91
N ALA A 18 -3.64 8.77 -7.24
CA ALA A 18 -3.57 9.65 -8.40
C ALA A 18 -3.39 8.91 -9.72
N GLY A 19 -3.12 7.60 -9.70
CA GLY A 19 -2.84 6.81 -10.90
C GLY A 19 -1.46 7.08 -11.50
N ASP A 20 -0.55 7.67 -10.71
CA ASP A 20 0.80 8.01 -11.17
C ASP A 20 1.77 6.83 -10.99
N LEU A 21 1.71 5.90 -11.94
CA LEU A 21 2.55 4.70 -11.91
C LEU A 21 4.04 5.02 -12.10
N ALA A 22 4.37 6.08 -12.82
CA ALA A 22 5.77 6.47 -12.99
C ALA A 22 6.40 6.91 -11.67
N ALA A 23 5.66 7.61 -10.82
CA ALA A 23 6.12 7.98 -9.48
C ALA A 23 6.32 6.74 -8.61
N ILE A 24 5.39 5.77 -8.68
CA ILE A 24 5.52 4.51 -7.94
C ILE A 24 6.75 3.73 -8.40
N GLU A 25 6.98 3.65 -9.71
CA GLU A 25 8.14 2.96 -10.27
C GLU A 25 9.45 3.48 -9.67
N ARG A 26 9.56 4.80 -9.49
CA ARG A 26 10.76 5.41 -8.91
C ARG A 26 10.96 5.08 -7.44
N LEU A 27 9.89 4.75 -6.72
CA LEU A 27 9.94 4.40 -5.30
C LEU A 27 10.22 2.92 -5.05
N LEU A 28 10.02 2.07 -6.05
CA LEU A 28 10.22 0.63 -5.91
C LEU A 28 11.63 0.23 -6.33
N ASP A 29 12.27 -0.63 -5.54
CA ASP A 29 13.52 -1.26 -5.94
C ASP A 29 13.25 -2.20 -7.13
N PRO A 30 14.18 -2.31 -8.11
CA PRO A 30 13.99 -3.24 -9.23
C PRO A 30 13.73 -4.69 -8.81
N ASP A 31 14.27 -5.10 -7.66
CA ASP A 31 14.14 -6.46 -7.14
C ASP A 31 13.11 -6.55 -6.01
N VAL A 32 12.20 -5.59 -5.90
CA VAL A 32 11.20 -5.55 -4.83
C VAL A 32 10.41 -6.86 -4.76
N GLU A 33 10.18 -7.32 -3.52
CA GLU A 33 9.31 -8.45 -3.24
C GLU A 33 8.01 -7.97 -2.62
N TRP A 34 6.91 -8.52 -3.08
CA TRP A 34 5.59 -8.23 -2.51
C TRP A 34 4.95 -9.55 -2.10
N VAL A 35 4.80 -9.75 -0.79
CA VAL A 35 4.25 -10.97 -0.23
C VAL A 35 2.83 -10.68 0.24
N GLY A 36 1.85 -11.30 -0.42
CA GLY A 36 0.45 -11.18 -0.02
C GLY A 36 0.15 -12.01 1.23
N SER A 37 -1.03 -11.81 1.79
CA SER A 37 -1.48 -12.54 2.98
C SER A 37 -1.88 -13.99 2.69
N GLY A 38 -1.99 -14.38 1.41
CA GLY A 38 -2.23 -15.75 1.00
C GLY A 38 -0.92 -16.49 0.68
N GLU A 39 -0.95 -17.82 0.75
CA GLU A 39 0.25 -18.65 0.59
C GLU A 39 0.93 -18.50 -0.78
N GLU A 40 0.21 -18.11 -1.81
CA GLU A 40 0.72 -18.11 -3.18
C GLU A 40 0.97 -16.72 -3.76
N ALA A 41 0.72 -15.65 -3.00
CA ALA A 41 0.76 -14.30 -3.53
C ALA A 41 2.13 -13.67 -3.30
N VAL A 42 3.14 -14.17 -4.00
CA VAL A 42 4.47 -13.56 -3.99
C VAL A 42 4.76 -12.99 -5.37
N LEU A 43 4.96 -11.67 -5.44
CA LEU A 43 5.41 -10.98 -6.64
C LEU A 43 6.86 -10.59 -6.46
N VAL A 44 7.70 -10.97 -7.38
CA VAL A 44 9.11 -10.62 -7.38
C VAL A 44 9.39 -9.78 -8.62
N SER A 45 10.11 -8.73 -8.45
CA SER A 45 10.49 -7.69 -9.41
C SER A 45 9.48 -6.55 -9.50
N ARG A 46 10.03 -5.39 -9.76
CA ARG A 46 9.26 -4.15 -9.91
C ARG A 46 8.23 -4.25 -11.03
N ASP A 47 8.60 -4.85 -12.16
CA ASP A 47 7.69 -4.94 -13.30
C ASP A 47 6.43 -5.73 -12.98
N ARG A 48 6.57 -6.82 -12.24
CA ARG A 48 5.42 -7.64 -11.82
C ARG A 48 4.51 -6.88 -10.86
N VAL A 49 5.11 -6.17 -9.91
CA VAL A 49 4.34 -5.34 -8.98
C VAL A 49 3.59 -4.23 -9.71
N LEU A 50 4.26 -3.56 -10.65
CA LEU A 50 3.64 -2.49 -11.44
C LEU A 50 2.49 -3.00 -12.30
N ASP A 51 2.59 -4.20 -12.86
CA ASP A 51 1.50 -4.81 -13.62
C ASP A 51 0.25 -4.95 -12.78
N VAL A 52 0.38 -5.45 -11.55
CA VAL A 52 -0.74 -5.60 -10.63
C VAL A 52 -1.31 -4.23 -10.24
N LEU A 53 -0.46 -3.28 -9.92
CA LEU A 53 -0.91 -1.93 -9.55
C LEU A 53 -1.62 -1.24 -10.70
N ARG A 54 -1.16 -1.44 -11.93
CA ARG A 54 -1.82 -0.89 -13.12
C ARG A 54 -3.25 -1.43 -13.26
N GLU A 55 -3.45 -2.72 -13.03
CA GLU A 55 -4.78 -3.33 -13.03
C GLU A 55 -5.68 -2.72 -11.94
N ARG A 56 -5.13 -2.53 -10.74
CA ARG A 56 -5.88 -1.94 -9.62
C ARG A 56 -6.29 -0.50 -9.91
N VAL A 57 -5.40 0.29 -10.51
CA VAL A 57 -5.72 1.67 -10.90
C VAL A 57 -6.83 1.66 -11.96
N ALA A 58 -6.74 0.79 -12.96
CA ALA A 58 -7.75 0.68 -14.02
C ALA A 58 -9.12 0.26 -13.47
N GLU A 59 -9.16 -0.54 -12.42
CA GLU A 59 -10.39 -0.97 -11.74
C GLU A 59 -10.90 0.06 -10.72
N GLN A 60 -10.26 1.21 -10.62
CA GLN A 60 -10.65 2.32 -9.75
C GLN A 60 -10.62 1.97 -8.25
N TYR A 61 -9.64 1.21 -7.84
CA TYR A 61 -9.41 0.95 -6.42
C TYR A 61 -8.80 2.18 -5.74
N HIS A 62 -9.20 2.38 -4.49
CA HIS A 62 -8.68 3.43 -3.62
C HIS A 62 -8.11 2.82 -2.35
N VAL A 63 -7.06 3.44 -1.84
CA VAL A 63 -6.46 3.09 -0.55
C VAL A 63 -6.47 4.31 0.33
N THR A 64 -6.96 4.15 1.56
CA THR A 64 -6.88 5.17 2.60
C THR A 64 -6.01 4.63 3.72
N VAL A 65 -4.92 5.34 4.02
CA VAL A 65 -4.03 4.97 5.13
C VAL A 65 -4.63 5.48 6.42
N ASP A 66 -4.90 4.57 7.36
CA ASP A 66 -5.43 4.92 8.68
C ASP A 66 -4.32 5.19 9.68
N ARG A 67 -3.23 4.42 9.62
CA ARG A 67 -2.12 4.55 10.55
C ARG A 67 -0.82 4.10 9.89
N ALA A 68 0.25 4.82 10.16
CA ALA A 68 1.60 4.45 9.72
C ALA A 68 2.58 4.68 10.86
N VAL A 69 3.36 3.65 11.20
CA VAL A 69 4.34 3.69 12.28
C VAL A 69 5.70 3.30 11.72
N GLY A 70 6.66 4.21 11.80
CA GLY A 70 8.02 3.96 11.33
C GLY A 70 8.89 3.36 12.43
N ILE A 71 9.63 2.31 12.11
CA ILE A 71 10.55 1.61 13.01
C ILE A 71 11.83 1.35 12.23
N GLY A 72 12.80 2.28 12.36
CA GLY A 72 14.02 2.19 11.58
C GLY A 72 13.74 2.28 10.09
N ASP A 73 14.10 1.24 9.36
CA ASP A 73 13.90 1.12 7.91
C ASP A 73 12.60 0.41 7.54
N ARG A 74 11.72 0.17 8.51
CA ARG A 74 10.42 -0.49 8.30
C ARG A 74 9.29 0.44 8.67
N VAL A 75 8.16 0.28 7.98
CA VAL A 75 6.93 1.00 8.30
C VAL A 75 5.80 -0.03 8.41
N VAL A 76 5.09 0.02 9.53
CA VAL A 76 3.84 -0.74 9.68
C VAL A 76 2.71 0.20 9.31
N VAL A 77 1.88 -0.21 8.37
CA VAL A 77 0.78 0.60 7.88
C VAL A 77 -0.52 -0.19 7.95
N SER A 78 -1.58 0.48 8.42
CA SER A 78 -2.94 -0.07 8.31
C SER A 78 -3.73 0.79 7.33
N MET A 79 -4.57 0.14 6.54
CA MET A 79 -5.27 0.83 5.48
C MET A 79 -6.62 0.21 5.18
N ARG A 80 -7.48 1.04 4.62
CA ARG A 80 -8.77 0.63 4.09
C ARG A 80 -8.69 0.60 2.59
N PHE A 81 -9.23 -0.44 2.01
CA PHE A 81 -9.23 -0.67 0.58
C PHE A 81 -10.67 -0.56 0.08
N SER A 82 -10.91 0.33 -0.85
CA SER A 82 -12.25 0.60 -1.38
C SER A 82 -12.24 0.66 -2.89
N ARG A 83 -13.41 0.61 -3.47
CA ARG A 83 -13.58 0.73 -4.92
C ARG A 83 -14.61 1.80 -5.19
N VAL A 84 -14.34 2.65 -6.17
CA VAL A 84 -15.27 3.69 -6.61
C VAL A 84 -16.39 3.01 -7.40
N GLU A 85 -17.64 3.43 -7.14
CA GLU A 85 -18.80 2.93 -7.86
C GLU A 85 -18.69 3.24 -9.36
N ALA A 86 -18.85 2.22 -10.18
CA ALA A 86 -18.79 2.37 -11.63
C ALA A 86 -20.10 2.97 -12.14
N ASP A 87 -20.08 4.24 -12.52
CA ASP A 87 -21.20 4.92 -13.14
C ASP A 87 -20.64 5.78 -14.29
N PRO A 88 -20.84 5.34 -15.56
CA PRO A 88 -20.30 6.08 -16.69
C PRO A 88 -20.96 7.44 -16.93
N THR A 89 -22.09 7.71 -16.26
CA THR A 89 -22.76 9.01 -16.36
C THR A 89 -22.31 10.00 -15.29
N ASP A 90 -21.51 9.53 -14.33
CA ASP A 90 -21.02 10.37 -13.23
C ASP A 90 -19.74 11.08 -13.65
N ASP A 91 -19.81 12.38 -13.84
CA ASP A 91 -18.68 13.22 -14.25
C ASP A 91 -17.96 13.90 -13.07
N ARG A 92 -18.37 13.60 -11.83
CA ARG A 92 -17.69 14.14 -10.65
C ARG A 92 -16.26 13.60 -10.54
N PRO A 93 -15.34 14.36 -9.92
CA PRO A 93 -14.00 13.83 -9.62
C PRO A 93 -14.09 12.53 -8.82
N LEU A 94 -13.12 11.61 -9.00
CA LEU A 94 -13.11 10.32 -8.33
C LEU A 94 -13.26 10.43 -6.81
N GLN A 95 -12.63 11.44 -6.19
CA GLN A 95 -12.71 11.66 -4.75
C GLN A 95 -14.12 11.99 -4.26
N SER A 96 -14.98 12.51 -5.15
CA SER A 96 -16.35 12.92 -4.83
C SER A 96 -17.38 11.85 -5.19
N ARG A 97 -16.97 10.78 -5.85
CA ARG A 97 -17.87 9.70 -6.23
C ARG A 97 -18.12 8.77 -5.08
N ARG A 98 -19.29 8.12 -5.11
CA ARG A 98 -19.61 7.09 -4.13
C ARG A 98 -18.61 5.95 -4.23
N SER A 99 -18.09 5.52 -3.08
CA SER A 99 -17.22 4.36 -2.98
C SER A 99 -17.75 3.40 -1.92
N TYR A 100 -17.31 2.16 -1.97
CA TYR A 100 -17.66 1.16 -0.97
C TYR A 100 -16.42 0.45 -0.48
N LEU A 101 -16.41 0.14 0.82
CA LEU A 101 -15.31 -0.52 1.47
C LEU A 101 -15.25 -1.99 1.06
N LEU A 102 -14.12 -2.44 0.54
CA LEU A 102 -13.86 -3.84 0.21
C LEU A 102 -13.20 -4.57 1.38
N GLY A 103 -12.37 -3.89 2.15
CA GLY A 103 -11.72 -4.51 3.29
C GLY A 103 -10.70 -3.60 3.94
N ARG A 104 -10.14 -4.13 5.01
CA ARG A 104 -9.03 -3.51 5.74
C ARG A 104 -7.89 -4.50 5.80
N TYR A 105 -6.68 -4.00 5.72
CA TYR A 105 -5.50 -4.82 5.88
C TYR A 105 -4.34 -3.98 6.39
N ALA A 106 -3.25 -4.66 6.72
CA ALA A 106 -2.03 -4.02 7.17
C ALA A 106 -0.87 -4.55 6.36
N ALA A 107 0.25 -3.85 6.41
CA ALA A 107 1.45 -4.28 5.75
C ALA A 107 2.67 -3.83 6.54
N VAL A 108 3.75 -4.60 6.42
CA VAL A 108 5.09 -4.18 6.82
C VAL A 108 5.85 -3.84 5.55
N VAL A 109 6.29 -2.60 5.45
CA VAL A 109 7.03 -2.11 4.29
C VAL A 109 8.48 -1.91 4.70
N HIS A 110 9.38 -2.58 3.99
CA HIS A 110 10.82 -2.45 4.21
C HIS A 110 11.41 -1.48 3.19
N THR A 111 12.19 -0.52 3.66
CA THR A 111 12.84 0.48 2.80
C THR A 111 14.36 0.36 2.90
N ARG A 112 15.04 0.74 1.84
CA ARG A 112 16.50 0.83 1.80
C ARG A 112 16.91 1.83 0.74
N ASP A 113 17.78 2.77 1.11
CA ASP A 113 18.32 3.77 0.19
C ASP A 113 17.24 4.56 -0.56
N GLY A 114 16.15 4.92 0.16
CA GLY A 114 15.07 5.70 -0.40
C GLY A 114 14.13 4.93 -1.32
N ARG A 115 14.14 3.60 -1.27
CA ARG A 115 13.27 2.73 -2.07
C ARG A 115 12.61 1.66 -1.24
N VAL A 116 11.45 1.22 -1.69
CA VAL A 116 10.75 0.08 -1.11
C VAL A 116 11.38 -1.20 -1.65
N VAL A 117 11.87 -2.07 -0.76
CA VAL A 117 12.52 -3.33 -1.14
C VAL A 117 11.66 -4.55 -0.86
N ARG A 118 10.69 -4.45 0.06
CA ARG A 118 9.81 -5.55 0.40
C ARG A 118 8.51 -5.03 1.01
N VAL A 119 7.40 -5.63 0.65
CA VAL A 119 6.09 -5.39 1.25
C VAL A 119 5.54 -6.73 1.71
N GLU A 120 5.16 -6.82 2.98
CA GLU A 120 4.51 -8.01 3.54
C GLU A 120 3.10 -7.63 3.96
N GLU A 121 2.09 -8.19 3.31
CA GLU A 121 0.71 -7.95 3.66
C GLU A 121 0.30 -8.83 4.85
N HIS A 122 -0.47 -8.25 5.75
CA HIS A 122 -1.03 -8.94 6.91
C HIS A 122 -2.54 -8.69 6.96
N PRO A 123 -3.34 -9.66 7.42
CA PRO A 123 -4.79 -9.48 7.51
C PRO A 123 -5.20 -8.45 8.56
N HIS A 124 -4.36 -8.26 9.59
CA HIS A 124 -4.68 -7.37 10.71
C HIS A 124 -3.47 -6.55 11.13
N LEU A 125 -3.74 -5.36 11.67
CA LEU A 125 -2.69 -4.51 12.22
C LEU A 125 -1.90 -5.22 13.33
N ALA A 126 -2.58 -5.97 14.19
CA ALA A 126 -1.93 -6.71 15.28
C ALA A 126 -0.86 -7.67 14.76
N SER A 127 -1.15 -8.44 13.71
CA SER A 127 -0.16 -9.37 13.15
C SER A 127 1.01 -8.65 12.50
N ALA A 128 0.78 -7.51 11.87
CA ALA A 128 1.85 -6.69 11.30
C ALA A 128 2.77 -6.12 12.40
N LEU A 129 2.18 -5.64 13.50
CA LEU A 129 2.95 -5.13 14.63
C LEU A 129 3.79 -6.24 15.29
N GLU A 130 3.21 -7.42 15.48
CA GLU A 130 3.94 -8.58 16.00
C GLU A 130 5.15 -8.94 15.13
N ALA A 131 4.99 -8.85 13.82
CA ALA A 131 6.06 -9.18 12.88
C ALA A 131 7.30 -8.29 13.04
N VAL A 132 7.12 -7.07 13.59
CA VAL A 132 8.23 -6.15 13.86
C VAL A 132 8.55 -6.03 15.35
N GLY A 133 7.99 -6.91 16.18
CA GLY A 133 8.28 -6.97 17.62
C GLY A 133 7.53 -5.93 18.45
N LEU A 134 6.42 -5.40 17.96
CA LEU A 134 5.60 -4.44 18.68
C LEU A 134 4.27 -5.06 19.10
N GLU A 135 3.68 -4.49 20.14
CA GLU A 135 2.32 -4.85 20.56
C GLU A 135 1.35 -3.77 20.07
N ASP A 136 0.13 -4.21 19.76
CA ASP A 136 -0.95 -3.28 19.47
C ASP A 136 -1.51 -2.75 20.80
N GLU A 137 -1.22 -1.48 21.09
CA GLU A 137 -1.65 -0.82 22.32
C GLU A 137 -3.09 -0.30 22.29
N ASN A 138 -3.77 -0.44 21.16
CA ASN A 138 -5.17 -0.07 21.06
C ASN A 138 -6.05 -1.24 21.49
N PRO A 139 -6.74 -1.11 22.61
CA PRO A 139 -7.67 -2.14 23.04
C PRO A 139 -8.87 -2.31 22.10
#